data_f1a9ee4a4506c37ed1d743a5ac068445
#
_entry.id   f1a9ee4a4506c37ed1d743a5ac068445
#
_cell.length_a   1.000
_cell.length_b   1.000
_cell.length_c   1.000
_cell.angle_alpha   90.00
_cell.angle_beta   90.00
_cell.angle_gamma   90.00
#
_symmetry.space_group_name_H-M   'P 1'
#
loop_
_entity.id
_entity.type
_entity.pdbx_description
1 polymer ?
#
loop_
_entity_poly.entity_id
_entity_poly.type
_entity_poly.pdbx_seq_one_letter_code
_entity_poly.pdbx_strand_id
1 'polypeptide(L)'
;MPHDTTVTDHDVPLAVRDSGGAGDPVLLLHGLGGTLEVWDALGLEGHRTVAMDLRGHGHSGDGPWDWEAALDDLEAVVRCLGLGNPAVAGHSLGGMLAVQWALRHPECPAVVNLDGLRSAESDPGNYPGMDPAERDRALADLKAAFDAQAASMGRPLPPEVQAMFPARALTTRDGRTYARPGAELLAAVRHTPPFRDTIPLLRNLTCPALVVIPTQDPPGMPGGELMAAFRKGVRRDLAGLPSNVRIRELDAGHDMLTERPEEVAALMAAFLAANPPGGASPA
;
A
#
# COMPACT_ATOMS: atom_id res chain seq x y z
N MET A 1 -11.66 16.98 -14.92
CA MET A 1 -12.37 16.01 -14.05
C MET A 1 -11.66 14.70 -14.15
N PRO A 2 -11.49 13.96 -13.04
CA PRO A 2 -10.92 12.62 -13.09
C PRO A 2 -11.67 11.74 -14.07
N HIS A 3 -10.94 10.89 -14.80
CA HIS A 3 -11.54 9.93 -15.73
C HIS A 3 -10.90 8.56 -15.55
N ASP A 4 -11.75 7.54 -15.58
CA ASP A 4 -11.30 6.16 -15.53
C ASP A 4 -10.90 5.71 -16.94
N THR A 5 -9.78 5.02 -17.06
CA THR A 5 -9.30 4.42 -18.30
C THR A 5 -8.63 3.08 -18.01
N THR A 6 -8.28 2.34 -19.04
CA THR A 6 -7.59 1.06 -18.91
C THR A 6 -6.34 1.04 -19.79
N VAL A 7 -5.20 0.77 -19.18
CA VAL A 7 -3.95 0.49 -19.89
C VAL A 7 -4.00 -0.97 -20.35
N THR A 8 -3.97 -1.19 -21.67
CA THR A 8 -4.13 -2.52 -22.30
C THR A 8 -2.87 -3.01 -23.00
N ASP A 9 -1.87 -2.16 -23.18
CA ASP A 9 -0.58 -2.51 -23.79
C ASP A 9 0.37 -3.14 -22.73
N HIS A 10 -0.13 -4.20 -22.07
CA HIS A 10 0.56 -4.93 -21.04
C HIS A 10 -0.05 -6.34 -20.90
N ASP A 11 0.60 -7.25 -20.13
CA ASP A 11 0.15 -8.65 -19.96
C ASP A 11 -1.20 -8.76 -19.25
N VAL A 12 -1.52 -7.82 -18.34
CA VAL A 12 -2.85 -7.67 -17.73
C VAL A 12 -3.40 -6.27 -18.01
N PRO A 13 -4.70 -6.10 -18.26
CA PRO A 13 -5.31 -4.76 -18.35
C PRO A 13 -5.29 -4.10 -16.98
N LEU A 14 -4.84 -2.84 -16.93
CA LEU A 14 -4.69 -2.08 -15.69
C LEU A 14 -5.67 -0.91 -15.66
N ALA A 15 -6.59 -0.93 -14.71
CA ALA A 15 -7.56 0.14 -14.53
C ALA A 15 -6.94 1.29 -13.74
N VAL A 16 -7.07 2.50 -14.26
CA VAL A 16 -6.49 3.70 -13.66
C VAL A 16 -7.51 4.84 -13.65
N ARG A 17 -7.39 5.73 -12.67
CA ARG A 17 -8.11 7.01 -12.57
C ARG A 17 -7.10 8.13 -12.63
N ASP A 18 -7.16 8.92 -13.71
CA ASP A 18 -6.28 10.05 -13.96
C ASP A 18 -7.04 11.36 -13.69
N SER A 19 -6.52 12.19 -12.81
CA SER A 19 -7.10 13.53 -12.55
C SER A 19 -6.91 14.47 -13.73
N GLY A 20 -5.96 14.17 -14.62
CA GLY A 20 -5.53 15.08 -15.67
C GLY A 20 -4.79 16.29 -15.13
N GLY A 21 -4.56 17.28 -16.02
CA GLY A 21 -3.88 18.52 -15.68
C GLY A 21 -2.38 18.50 -15.97
N ALA A 22 -1.72 19.65 -15.73
CA ALA A 22 -0.30 19.88 -16.01
C ALA A 22 0.58 19.89 -14.74
N GLY A 23 0.03 19.49 -13.59
CA GLY A 23 0.79 19.40 -12.34
C GLY A 23 1.77 18.23 -12.34
N ASP A 24 2.71 18.26 -11.41
CA ASP A 24 3.68 17.18 -11.23
C ASP A 24 2.96 15.84 -10.98
N PRO A 25 3.33 14.77 -11.70
CA PRO A 25 2.63 13.50 -11.62
C PRO A 25 2.91 12.76 -10.31
N VAL A 26 1.84 12.22 -9.72
CA VAL A 26 1.89 11.35 -8.54
C VAL A 26 1.12 10.07 -8.82
N LEU A 27 1.81 8.92 -8.79
CA LEU A 27 1.19 7.61 -8.90
C LEU A 27 0.74 7.13 -7.52
N LEU A 28 -0.53 6.72 -7.40
CA LEU A 28 -1.18 6.36 -6.14
C LEU A 28 -1.54 4.87 -6.10
N LEU A 29 -1.03 4.15 -5.08
CA LEU A 29 -1.11 2.70 -4.96
C LEU A 29 -1.88 2.31 -3.69
N HIS A 30 -3.00 1.60 -3.83
CA HIS A 30 -3.80 1.13 -2.70
C HIS A 30 -3.19 -0.08 -1.98
N GLY A 31 -3.73 -0.42 -0.81
CA GLY A 31 -3.35 -1.59 -0.01
C GLY A 31 -3.95 -2.91 -0.52
N LEU A 32 -3.47 -4.04 0.03
CA LEU A 32 -4.01 -5.37 -0.27
C LEU A 32 -5.51 -5.43 0.07
N GLY A 33 -6.32 -5.85 -0.89
CA GLY A 33 -7.78 -5.87 -0.77
C GLY A 33 -8.48 -4.52 -1.02
N GLY A 34 -7.72 -3.46 -1.24
CA GLY A 34 -8.24 -2.14 -1.58
C GLY A 34 -8.52 -1.96 -3.08
N THR A 35 -8.93 -0.77 -3.46
CA THR A 35 -9.10 -0.30 -4.84
C THR A 35 -8.61 1.14 -4.96
N LEU A 36 -8.48 1.63 -6.19
CA LEU A 36 -8.10 3.03 -6.42
C LEU A 36 -9.04 4.06 -5.79
N GLU A 37 -10.28 3.67 -5.45
CA GLU A 37 -11.28 4.55 -4.83
C GLU A 37 -10.87 5.04 -3.43
N VAL A 38 -9.95 4.37 -2.74
CA VAL A 38 -9.43 4.83 -1.44
C VAL A 38 -8.76 6.21 -1.53
N TRP A 39 -8.35 6.63 -2.73
CA TRP A 39 -7.71 7.91 -2.99
C TRP A 39 -8.68 9.03 -3.35
N ASP A 40 -9.98 8.74 -3.57
CA ASP A 40 -10.96 9.72 -4.06
C ASP A 40 -11.18 10.90 -3.09
N ALA A 41 -11.01 10.67 -1.79
CA ALA A 41 -11.14 11.71 -0.77
C ALA A 41 -9.88 12.60 -0.65
N LEU A 42 -8.75 12.23 -1.29
CA LEU A 42 -7.52 13.00 -1.22
C LEU A 42 -7.46 14.06 -2.33
N GLY A 43 -7.61 15.33 -1.95
CA GLY A 43 -7.32 16.47 -2.82
C GLY A 43 -5.83 16.82 -2.77
N LEU A 44 -5.04 16.36 -3.75
CA LEU A 44 -3.64 16.80 -3.92
C LEU A 44 -3.60 17.92 -4.96
N GLU A 45 -4.05 19.10 -4.56
CA GLU A 45 -4.07 20.28 -5.43
C GLU A 45 -2.68 20.60 -5.99
N GLY A 46 -2.63 20.97 -7.27
CA GLY A 46 -1.37 21.27 -7.96
C GLY A 46 -0.64 20.05 -8.53
N HIS A 47 -1.09 18.84 -8.27
CA HIS A 47 -0.53 17.61 -8.81
C HIS A 47 -1.47 16.92 -9.81
N ARG A 48 -0.92 16.21 -10.80
CA ARG A 48 -1.65 15.25 -11.60
C ARG A 48 -1.60 13.90 -10.88
N THR A 49 -2.69 13.51 -10.26
CA THR A 49 -2.79 12.22 -9.56
C THR A 49 -3.27 11.13 -10.50
N VAL A 50 -2.58 10.00 -10.48
CA VAL A 50 -2.97 8.79 -11.20
C VAL A 50 -3.08 7.65 -10.19
N ALA A 51 -4.30 7.28 -9.81
CA ALA A 51 -4.58 6.14 -8.97
C ALA A 51 -4.82 4.89 -9.82
N MET A 52 -4.25 3.75 -9.45
CA MET A 52 -4.46 2.50 -10.18
C MET A 52 -5.02 1.40 -9.28
N ASP A 53 -5.81 0.52 -9.86
CA ASP A 53 -6.07 -0.79 -9.26
C ASP A 53 -4.87 -1.70 -9.54
N LEU A 54 -4.28 -2.27 -8.50
CA LEU A 54 -3.20 -3.24 -8.65
C LEU A 54 -3.71 -4.51 -9.36
N ARG A 55 -2.83 -5.29 -10.00
CA ARG A 55 -3.20 -6.58 -10.61
C ARG A 55 -4.00 -7.44 -9.64
N GLY A 56 -5.06 -8.10 -10.12
CA GLY A 56 -5.97 -8.91 -9.32
C GLY A 56 -6.94 -8.12 -8.44
N HIS A 57 -6.88 -6.79 -8.40
CA HIS A 57 -7.75 -5.92 -7.61
C HIS A 57 -8.67 -5.08 -8.50
N GLY A 58 -9.72 -4.56 -7.90
CA GLY A 58 -10.63 -3.61 -8.54
C GLY A 58 -11.06 -4.04 -9.94
N HIS A 59 -10.89 -3.20 -10.92
CA HIS A 59 -11.18 -3.49 -12.34
C HIS A 59 -9.95 -3.87 -13.16
N SER A 60 -8.76 -3.97 -12.55
CA SER A 60 -7.58 -4.49 -13.23
C SER A 60 -7.69 -5.99 -13.50
N GLY A 61 -6.95 -6.49 -14.48
CA GLY A 61 -6.93 -7.89 -14.87
C GLY A 61 -6.35 -8.80 -13.78
N ASP A 62 -6.73 -10.08 -13.87
CA ASP A 62 -6.13 -11.13 -13.06
C ASP A 62 -4.83 -11.61 -13.70
N GLY A 63 -3.84 -11.93 -12.88
CA GLY A 63 -2.55 -12.49 -13.31
C GLY A 63 -1.76 -13.00 -12.11
N PRO A 64 -0.69 -13.79 -12.35
CA PRO A 64 0.19 -14.22 -11.28
C PRO A 64 0.75 -13.00 -10.54
N TRP A 65 0.86 -13.11 -9.22
CA TRP A 65 1.48 -12.08 -8.40
C TRP A 65 2.93 -12.42 -8.13
N ASP A 66 3.82 -11.52 -8.52
CA ASP A 66 5.15 -11.35 -7.95
C ASP A 66 5.52 -9.87 -7.97
N TRP A 67 6.59 -9.49 -7.26
CA TRP A 67 6.95 -8.08 -7.09
C TRP A 67 7.44 -7.44 -8.39
N GLU A 68 8.17 -8.18 -9.22
CA GLU A 68 8.66 -7.69 -10.50
C GLU A 68 7.49 -7.43 -11.45
N ALA A 69 6.56 -8.38 -11.55
CA ALA A 69 5.35 -8.20 -12.38
C ALA A 69 4.50 -7.01 -11.90
N ALA A 70 4.38 -6.81 -10.58
CA ALA A 70 3.66 -5.65 -10.05
C ALA A 70 4.38 -4.33 -10.35
N LEU A 71 5.72 -4.30 -10.31
CA LEU A 71 6.50 -3.12 -10.69
C LEU A 71 6.43 -2.85 -12.20
N ASP A 72 6.42 -3.89 -13.03
CA ASP A 72 6.23 -3.77 -14.49
C ASP A 72 4.85 -3.20 -14.84
N ASP A 73 3.80 -3.49 -14.03
CA ASP A 73 2.49 -2.83 -14.14
C ASP A 73 2.60 -1.32 -13.93
N LEU A 74 3.33 -0.89 -12.90
CA LEU A 74 3.55 0.52 -12.63
C LEU A 74 4.27 1.19 -13.81
N GLU A 75 5.31 0.53 -14.35
CA GLU A 75 6.03 1.03 -15.52
C GLU A 75 5.13 1.14 -16.76
N ALA A 76 4.24 0.17 -16.97
CA ALA A 76 3.28 0.21 -18.06
C ALA A 76 2.34 1.42 -17.93
N VAL A 77 1.82 1.70 -16.73
CA VAL A 77 0.99 2.87 -16.45
C VAL A 77 1.77 4.17 -16.68
N VAL A 78 2.98 4.27 -16.13
CA VAL A 78 3.84 5.46 -16.26
C VAL A 78 4.15 5.74 -17.74
N ARG A 79 4.51 4.72 -18.51
CA ARG A 79 4.81 4.82 -19.94
C ARG A 79 3.58 5.20 -20.76
N CYS A 80 2.46 4.49 -20.58
CA CYS A 80 1.26 4.68 -21.40
C CYS A 80 0.59 6.03 -21.18
N LEU A 81 0.66 6.56 -19.94
CA LEU A 81 0.08 7.87 -19.60
C LEU A 81 1.09 9.03 -19.73
N GLY A 82 2.33 8.74 -20.13
CA GLY A 82 3.37 9.74 -20.30
C GLY A 82 3.69 10.51 -19.03
N LEU A 83 3.77 9.82 -17.88
CA LEU A 83 4.01 10.47 -16.58
C LEU A 83 5.46 10.89 -16.39
N GLY A 84 6.37 10.42 -17.25
CA GLY A 84 7.80 10.69 -17.09
C GLY A 84 8.37 10.06 -15.83
N ASN A 85 8.76 10.89 -14.87
CA ASN A 85 9.30 10.45 -13.57
C ASN A 85 8.34 10.89 -12.44
N PRO A 86 7.30 10.12 -12.13
CA PRO A 86 6.33 10.49 -11.11
C PRO A 86 6.87 10.29 -9.69
N ALA A 87 6.40 11.10 -8.74
CA ALA A 87 6.42 10.68 -7.33
C ALA A 87 5.47 9.49 -7.16
N VAL A 88 5.78 8.60 -6.20
CA VAL A 88 4.94 7.44 -5.93
C VAL A 88 4.49 7.44 -4.47
N ALA A 89 3.20 7.35 -4.26
CA ALA A 89 2.61 7.25 -2.94
C ALA A 89 1.78 5.98 -2.82
N GLY A 90 1.91 5.28 -1.71
CA GLY A 90 1.17 4.05 -1.51
C GLY A 90 0.78 3.80 -0.06
N HIS A 91 -0.34 3.11 0.11
CA HIS A 91 -0.85 2.65 1.39
C HIS A 91 -0.60 1.15 1.55
N SER A 92 -0.13 0.72 2.71
CA SER A 92 0.04 -0.71 3.03
C SER A 92 0.88 -1.43 1.95
N LEU A 93 0.34 -2.44 1.25
CA LEU A 93 1.01 -3.10 0.11
C LEU A 93 1.48 -2.09 -0.95
N GLY A 94 0.67 -1.08 -1.26
CA GLY A 94 1.06 0.00 -2.18
C GLY A 94 2.24 0.81 -1.68
N GLY A 95 2.36 1.02 -0.37
CA GLY A 95 3.52 1.66 0.26
C GLY A 95 4.79 0.82 0.14
N MET A 96 4.67 -0.50 0.26
CA MET A 96 5.77 -1.43 0.01
C MET A 96 6.23 -1.40 -1.45
N LEU A 97 5.26 -1.36 -2.40
CA LEU A 97 5.56 -1.20 -3.83
C LEU A 97 6.22 0.14 -4.14
N ALA A 98 5.77 1.24 -3.52
CA ALA A 98 6.37 2.55 -3.71
C ALA A 98 7.85 2.57 -3.30
N VAL A 99 8.22 1.89 -2.21
CA VAL A 99 9.62 1.73 -1.79
C VAL A 99 10.42 0.95 -2.83
N GLN A 100 9.89 -0.15 -3.35
CA GLN A 100 10.59 -0.95 -4.35
C GLN A 100 10.68 -0.23 -5.70
N TRP A 101 9.65 0.53 -6.09
CA TRP A 101 9.72 1.42 -7.24
C TRP A 101 10.91 2.37 -7.15
N ALA A 102 11.09 3.06 -6.02
CA ALA A 102 12.20 3.99 -5.84
C ALA A 102 13.58 3.31 -5.80
N LEU A 103 13.66 2.05 -5.41
CA LEU A 103 14.90 1.27 -5.52
C LEU A 103 15.22 0.89 -6.97
N ARG A 104 14.19 0.62 -7.79
CA ARG A 104 14.33 0.37 -9.23
C ARG A 104 14.59 1.69 -10.00
N HIS A 105 14.05 2.80 -9.52
CA HIS A 105 14.11 4.14 -10.12
C HIS A 105 14.74 5.15 -9.14
N PRO A 106 16.08 5.17 -9.00
CA PRO A 106 16.75 6.07 -8.05
C PRO A 106 16.53 7.56 -8.33
N GLU A 107 16.10 7.91 -9.55
CA GLU A 107 15.71 9.25 -9.97
C GLU A 107 14.30 9.65 -9.52
N CYS A 108 13.52 8.76 -8.91
CA CYS A 108 12.19 9.05 -8.38
C CYS A 108 12.24 10.30 -7.48
N PRO A 109 11.41 11.34 -7.74
CA PRO A 109 11.53 12.61 -7.02
C PRO A 109 11.16 12.49 -5.54
N ALA A 110 10.18 11.65 -5.22
CA ALA A 110 9.72 11.44 -3.86
C ALA A 110 8.92 10.15 -3.71
N VAL A 111 9.02 9.53 -2.53
CA VAL A 111 8.20 8.39 -2.13
C VAL A 111 7.38 8.74 -0.89
N VAL A 112 6.10 8.38 -0.89
CA VAL A 112 5.25 8.42 0.30
C VAL A 112 4.78 7.01 0.63
N ASN A 113 5.16 6.53 1.80
CA ASN A 113 4.76 5.22 2.34
C ASN A 113 3.82 5.45 3.53
N LEU A 114 2.54 5.09 3.34
CA LEU A 114 1.51 5.17 4.36
C LEU A 114 1.32 3.77 4.97
N ASP A 115 2.00 3.51 6.08
CA ASP A 115 1.97 2.25 6.86
C ASP A 115 2.22 0.97 6.04
N GLY A 116 3.04 1.07 4.98
CA GLY A 116 3.49 -0.05 4.16
C GLY A 116 4.85 -0.58 4.62
N LEU A 117 4.98 -0.99 5.86
CA LEU A 117 6.27 -1.28 6.48
C LEU A 117 6.51 -2.76 6.71
N ARG A 118 5.55 -3.43 7.35
CA ARG A 118 5.75 -4.79 7.84
C ARG A 118 4.39 -5.46 8.06
N SER A 119 4.30 -6.74 7.68
CA SER A 119 3.15 -7.54 8.08
C SER A 119 3.17 -7.85 9.57
N ALA A 120 2.00 -7.88 10.20
CA ALA A 120 1.90 -8.36 11.58
C ALA A 120 2.23 -9.87 11.72
N GLU A 121 2.23 -10.63 10.63
CA GLU A 121 2.77 -12.01 10.57
C GLU A 121 4.29 -12.02 10.34
N SER A 122 5.03 -11.14 10.96
CA SER A 122 6.48 -11.05 10.79
C SER A 122 7.25 -11.91 11.81
N ASP A 123 8.57 -11.83 11.76
CA ASP A 123 9.43 -12.64 12.63
C ASP A 123 9.25 -12.30 14.11
N PRO A 124 9.36 -13.30 15.01
CA PRO A 124 9.22 -13.10 16.46
C PRO A 124 10.09 -11.99 17.05
N GLY A 125 11.27 -11.73 16.47
CA GLY A 125 12.17 -10.64 16.86
C GLY A 125 11.59 -9.23 16.70
N ASN A 126 10.50 -9.10 15.94
CA ASN A 126 9.79 -7.84 15.71
C ASN A 126 8.82 -7.45 16.84
N TYR A 127 8.73 -8.29 17.89
CA TYR A 127 7.84 -8.12 19.03
C TYR A 127 8.63 -7.99 20.34
N PRO A 128 9.39 -6.90 20.54
CA PRO A 128 10.27 -6.76 21.71
C PRO A 128 9.47 -6.57 23.01
N GLY A 129 9.93 -7.25 24.06
CA GLY A 129 9.43 -7.11 25.42
C GLY A 129 8.27 -8.04 25.79
N MET A 130 7.83 -8.91 24.89
CA MET A 130 6.88 -9.98 25.21
C MET A 130 7.57 -11.22 25.78
N ASP A 131 6.86 -11.95 26.64
CA ASP A 131 7.26 -13.31 26.98
C ASP A 131 7.28 -14.18 25.71
N PRO A 132 8.32 -14.98 25.46
CA PRO A 132 8.44 -15.77 24.23
C PRO A 132 7.26 -16.75 24.00
N ALA A 133 6.77 -17.41 25.05
CA ALA A 133 5.69 -18.39 24.89
C ALA A 133 4.33 -17.71 24.63
N GLU A 134 4.08 -16.56 25.25
CA GLU A 134 2.88 -15.75 25.02
C GLU A 134 2.90 -15.16 23.60
N ARG A 135 4.03 -14.61 23.19
CA ARG A 135 4.23 -14.09 21.83
C ARG A 135 3.98 -15.16 20.78
N ASP A 136 4.60 -16.34 20.91
CA ASP A 136 4.51 -17.40 19.91
C ASP A 136 3.08 -17.94 19.81
N ARG A 137 2.35 -17.99 20.91
CA ARG A 137 0.92 -18.34 20.93
C ARG A 137 0.07 -17.29 20.22
N ALA A 138 0.27 -16.01 20.53
CA ALA A 138 -0.47 -14.91 19.92
C ALA A 138 -0.19 -14.80 18.39
N LEU A 139 1.05 -15.05 17.96
CA LEU A 139 1.40 -15.13 16.53
C LEU A 139 0.74 -16.31 15.81
N ALA A 140 0.63 -17.46 16.47
CA ALA A 140 -0.08 -18.62 15.92
C ALA A 140 -1.58 -18.33 15.75
N ASP A 141 -2.20 -17.68 16.73
CA ASP A 141 -3.61 -17.28 16.66
C ASP A 141 -3.85 -16.23 15.55
N LEU A 142 -2.97 -15.25 15.43
CA LEU A 142 -3.01 -14.24 14.36
C LEU A 142 -2.87 -14.90 12.98
N LYS A 143 -1.91 -15.80 12.82
CA LYS A 143 -1.72 -16.55 11.58
C LYS A 143 -2.98 -17.34 11.22
N ALA A 144 -3.57 -18.06 12.17
CA ALA A 144 -4.79 -18.82 11.95
C ALA A 144 -5.96 -17.93 11.51
N ALA A 145 -6.09 -16.72 12.09
CA ALA A 145 -7.09 -15.74 11.68
C ALA A 145 -6.90 -15.27 10.24
N PHE A 146 -5.67 -14.95 9.84
CA PHE A 146 -5.37 -14.54 8.47
C PHE A 146 -5.55 -15.69 7.46
N ASP A 147 -5.22 -16.94 7.83
CA ASP A 147 -5.47 -18.11 6.98
C ASP A 147 -6.97 -18.34 6.77
N ALA A 148 -7.78 -18.18 7.82
CA ALA A 148 -9.23 -18.26 7.73
C ALA A 148 -9.82 -17.13 6.85
N GLN A 149 -9.31 -15.91 7.00
CA GLN A 149 -9.71 -14.78 6.16
C GLN A 149 -9.38 -15.05 4.69
N ALA A 150 -8.17 -15.46 4.37
CA ALA A 150 -7.74 -15.77 3.02
C ALA A 150 -8.60 -16.88 2.39
N ALA A 151 -8.91 -17.95 3.16
CA ALA A 151 -9.78 -19.02 2.70
C ALA A 151 -11.23 -18.54 2.42
N SER A 152 -11.70 -17.51 3.12
CA SER A 152 -13.02 -16.93 2.90
C SER A 152 -13.11 -16.16 1.57
N MET A 153 -12.02 -15.51 1.16
CA MET A 153 -11.97 -14.72 -0.10
C MET A 153 -12.13 -15.56 -1.37
N GLY A 154 -11.90 -16.87 -1.29
CA GLY A 154 -12.13 -17.80 -2.40
C GLY A 154 -13.59 -18.29 -2.53
N ARG A 155 -14.50 -17.82 -1.67
CA ARG A 155 -15.90 -18.28 -1.63
C ARG A 155 -16.85 -17.20 -2.19
N PRO A 156 -17.98 -17.62 -2.80
CA PRO A 156 -19.04 -16.68 -3.16
C PRO A 156 -19.55 -15.95 -1.94
N LEU A 157 -19.73 -14.62 -2.07
CA LEU A 157 -20.24 -13.77 -1.00
C LEU A 157 -21.78 -13.80 -0.96
N PRO A 158 -22.41 -14.03 0.20
CA PRO A 158 -23.83 -13.81 0.37
C PRO A 158 -24.20 -12.34 0.14
N PRO A 159 -25.44 -12.02 -0.33
CA PRO A 159 -25.84 -10.64 -0.65
C PRO A 159 -25.63 -9.64 0.49
N GLU A 160 -25.88 -10.05 1.72
CA GLU A 160 -25.69 -9.22 2.92
C GLU A 160 -24.22 -8.88 3.19
N VAL A 161 -23.30 -9.76 2.79
CA VAL A 161 -21.85 -9.55 2.92
C VAL A 161 -21.32 -8.68 1.76
N GLN A 162 -21.90 -8.83 0.56
CA GLN A 162 -21.51 -8.01 -0.60
C GLN A 162 -21.65 -6.51 -0.32
N ALA A 163 -22.69 -6.12 0.42
CA ALA A 163 -22.94 -4.72 0.78
C ALA A 163 -21.84 -4.09 1.69
N MET A 164 -20.97 -4.91 2.27
CA MET A 164 -19.84 -4.44 3.10
C MET A 164 -18.60 -4.10 2.27
N PHE A 165 -18.60 -4.42 0.98
CA PHE A 165 -17.47 -4.16 0.08
C PHE A 165 -17.81 -3.03 -0.89
N PRO A 166 -16.83 -2.19 -1.28
CA PRO A 166 -16.98 -1.32 -2.43
C PRO A 166 -17.33 -2.15 -3.67
N ALA A 167 -18.24 -1.65 -4.51
CA ALA A 167 -18.66 -2.36 -5.73
C ALA A 167 -17.45 -2.73 -6.62
N ARG A 168 -16.44 -1.86 -6.66
CA ARG A 168 -15.19 -2.06 -7.40
C ARG A 168 -14.36 -3.24 -6.88
N ALA A 169 -14.48 -3.59 -5.60
CA ALA A 169 -13.79 -4.73 -4.99
C ALA A 169 -14.52 -6.07 -5.21
N LEU A 170 -15.57 -6.10 -6.02
CA LEU A 170 -16.37 -7.29 -6.30
C LEU A 170 -16.24 -7.72 -7.75
N THR A 171 -16.32 -9.04 -7.98
CA THR A 171 -16.40 -9.62 -9.32
C THR A 171 -17.48 -10.69 -9.36
N THR A 172 -18.14 -10.83 -10.51
CA THR A 172 -19.18 -11.88 -10.71
C THR A 172 -18.68 -12.90 -11.72
N ARG A 173 -18.69 -14.18 -11.33
CA ARG A 173 -18.35 -15.34 -12.17
C ARG A 173 -19.45 -16.37 -12.01
N ASP A 174 -20.00 -16.86 -13.13
CA ASP A 174 -21.08 -17.88 -13.15
C ASP A 174 -22.28 -17.52 -12.25
N GLY A 175 -22.69 -16.25 -12.27
CA GLY A 175 -23.82 -15.73 -11.48
C GLY A 175 -23.57 -15.66 -9.97
N ARG A 176 -22.32 -15.81 -9.53
CA ARG A 176 -21.91 -15.70 -8.12
C ARG A 176 -20.91 -14.57 -7.94
N THR A 177 -21.07 -13.80 -6.87
CA THR A 177 -20.20 -12.64 -6.54
C THR A 177 -19.09 -13.04 -5.57
N TYR A 178 -17.89 -12.59 -5.85
CA TYR A 178 -16.68 -12.84 -5.06
C TYR A 178 -15.99 -11.50 -4.74
N ALA A 179 -15.28 -11.46 -3.62
CA ALA A 179 -14.37 -10.36 -3.35
C ALA A 179 -13.05 -10.47 -4.16
N ARG A 180 -12.44 -9.35 -4.43
CA ARG A 180 -11.10 -9.25 -5.01
C ARG A 180 -10.14 -8.60 -4.00
N PRO A 181 -8.87 -9.05 -3.94
CA PRO A 181 -8.25 -10.12 -4.71
C PRO A 181 -8.73 -11.51 -4.26
N GLY A 182 -8.55 -12.53 -5.13
CA GLY A 182 -8.83 -13.92 -4.78
C GLY A 182 -7.80 -14.51 -3.80
N ALA A 183 -8.15 -15.69 -3.24
CA ALA A 183 -7.33 -16.36 -2.23
C ALA A 183 -5.89 -16.69 -2.69
N GLU A 184 -5.71 -17.03 -3.98
CA GLU A 184 -4.39 -17.35 -4.55
C GLU A 184 -3.45 -16.14 -4.50
N LEU A 185 -3.94 -14.96 -4.89
CA LEU A 185 -3.13 -13.73 -4.85
C LEU A 185 -2.79 -13.35 -3.41
N LEU A 186 -3.76 -13.42 -2.49
CA LEU A 186 -3.50 -13.19 -1.06
C LEU A 186 -2.40 -14.10 -0.52
N ALA A 187 -2.44 -15.38 -0.85
CA ALA A 187 -1.40 -16.33 -0.45
C ALA A 187 -0.05 -15.99 -1.09
N ALA A 188 -0.02 -15.65 -2.37
CA ALA A 188 1.20 -15.28 -3.08
C ALA A 188 1.88 -14.05 -2.47
N VAL A 189 1.12 -13.02 -2.09
CA VAL A 189 1.66 -11.80 -1.47
C VAL A 189 2.19 -12.07 -0.06
N ARG A 190 1.40 -12.70 0.81
CA ARG A 190 1.65 -12.83 2.25
C ARG A 190 2.98 -13.51 2.61
N HIS A 191 3.45 -14.44 1.77
CA HIS A 191 4.65 -15.23 2.07
C HIS A 191 5.93 -14.66 1.48
N THR A 192 5.86 -13.52 0.80
CA THR A 192 7.04 -12.89 0.20
C THR A 192 7.84 -12.09 1.23
N PRO A 193 9.18 -12.07 1.15
CA PRO A 193 10.01 -11.30 2.08
C PRO A 193 9.68 -9.81 2.14
N PRO A 194 9.45 -9.08 1.01
CA PRO A 194 9.12 -7.66 1.06
C PRO A 194 7.80 -7.36 1.78
N PHE A 195 6.79 -8.22 1.67
CA PHE A 195 5.54 -8.06 2.41
C PHE A 195 5.73 -8.29 3.90
N ARG A 196 6.59 -9.23 4.26
CA ARG A 196 6.90 -9.52 5.67
C ARG A 196 7.65 -8.38 6.35
N ASP A 197 8.61 -7.74 5.67
CA ASP A 197 9.36 -6.60 6.21
C ASP A 197 10.01 -5.75 5.12
N THR A 198 9.46 -4.56 4.89
CA THR A 198 9.99 -3.55 3.97
C THR A 198 10.97 -2.58 4.65
N ILE A 199 11.00 -2.52 5.98
CA ILE A 199 11.84 -1.53 6.70
C ILE A 199 13.32 -1.61 6.31
N PRO A 200 13.94 -2.79 6.15
CA PRO A 200 15.34 -2.86 5.71
C PRO A 200 15.61 -2.19 4.36
N LEU A 201 14.61 -2.19 3.45
CA LEU A 201 14.72 -1.58 2.13
C LEU A 201 14.79 -0.06 2.17
N LEU A 202 14.14 0.58 3.15
CA LEU A 202 14.17 2.04 3.34
C LEU A 202 15.59 2.58 3.53
N ARG A 203 16.52 1.76 4.02
CA ARG A 203 17.93 2.14 4.23
C ARG A 203 18.69 2.38 2.93
N ASN A 204 18.20 1.83 1.84
CA ASN A 204 18.84 1.88 0.53
C ASN A 204 18.23 2.95 -0.39
N LEU A 205 17.21 3.67 0.08
CA LEU A 205 16.61 4.75 -0.68
C LEU A 205 17.58 5.93 -0.82
N THR A 206 17.72 6.42 -2.03
CA THR A 206 18.50 7.63 -2.36
C THR A 206 17.62 8.86 -2.54
N CYS A 207 16.36 8.66 -2.91
CA CYS A 207 15.39 9.74 -3.03
C CYS A 207 14.78 10.15 -1.67
N PRO A 208 14.17 11.34 -1.56
CA PRO A 208 13.36 11.71 -0.41
C PRO A 208 12.20 10.75 -0.17
N ALA A 209 12.00 10.31 1.07
CA ALA A 209 10.90 9.44 1.46
C ALA A 209 10.16 9.97 2.69
N LEU A 210 8.83 9.95 2.65
CA LEU A 210 7.95 10.18 3.78
C LEU A 210 7.33 8.85 4.20
N VAL A 211 7.53 8.48 5.45
CA VAL A 211 6.89 7.32 6.08
C VAL A 211 5.89 7.83 7.11
N VAL A 212 4.62 7.50 6.95
CA VAL A 212 3.56 7.82 7.91
C VAL A 212 3.16 6.55 8.64
N ILE A 213 3.23 6.56 9.96
CA ILE A 213 2.87 5.41 10.81
C ILE A 213 1.67 5.75 11.70
N PRO A 214 0.73 4.81 11.87
CA PRO A 214 -0.42 5.00 12.75
C PRO A 214 -0.01 4.89 14.22
N THR A 215 -0.74 5.60 15.10
CA THR A 215 -0.59 5.48 16.55
C THR A 215 -1.63 4.59 17.20
N GLN A 216 -2.73 4.31 16.50
CA GLN A 216 -3.85 3.50 17.00
C GLN A 216 -3.80 2.08 16.42
N ASP A 217 -4.41 1.13 17.16
CA ASP A 217 -4.58 -0.24 16.70
C ASP A 217 -5.76 -0.34 15.72
N PRO A 218 -5.69 -1.24 14.72
CA PRO A 218 -6.84 -1.54 13.89
C PRO A 218 -8.01 -2.06 14.76
N PRO A 219 -9.24 -1.57 14.53
CA PRO A 219 -10.40 -2.08 15.23
C PRO A 219 -10.58 -3.59 15.04
N GLY A 220 -10.81 -4.33 16.13
CA GLY A 220 -11.13 -5.76 16.07
C GLY A 220 -9.93 -6.69 15.85
N MET A 221 -8.69 -6.19 15.81
CA MET A 221 -7.52 -7.06 15.83
C MET A 221 -7.33 -7.72 17.20
N PRO A 222 -7.13 -9.05 17.27
CA PRO A 222 -6.80 -9.71 18.52
C PRO A 222 -5.41 -9.28 19.00
N GLY A 223 -5.26 -9.04 20.31
CA GLY A 223 -3.98 -8.96 20.99
C GLY A 223 -3.41 -7.57 21.22
N GLY A 224 -3.99 -6.79 22.14
CA GLY A 224 -3.45 -5.47 22.53
C GLY A 224 -1.96 -5.47 22.87
N GLU A 225 -1.46 -6.49 23.58
CA GLU A 225 -0.03 -6.60 23.91
C GLU A 225 0.82 -6.97 22.68
N LEU A 226 0.34 -7.86 21.82
CA LEU A 226 1.04 -8.23 20.58
C LEU A 226 1.20 -7.00 19.66
N MET A 227 0.12 -6.24 19.45
CA MET A 227 0.15 -5.05 18.61
C MET A 227 0.97 -3.92 19.22
N ALA A 228 0.94 -3.76 20.54
CA ALA A 228 1.82 -2.82 21.23
C ALA A 228 3.31 -3.17 21.06
N ALA A 229 3.65 -4.45 21.19
CA ALA A 229 5.01 -4.94 20.94
C ALA A 229 5.42 -4.79 19.48
N PHE A 230 4.50 -5.07 18.53
CA PHE A 230 4.69 -4.86 17.11
C PHE A 230 5.04 -3.39 16.81
N ARG A 231 4.23 -2.44 17.26
CA ARG A 231 4.51 -1.00 17.08
C ARG A 231 5.84 -0.58 17.70
N LYS A 232 6.16 -1.12 18.88
CA LYS A 232 7.47 -0.89 19.52
C LYS A 232 8.61 -1.41 18.63
N GLY A 233 8.44 -2.59 18.02
CA GLY A 233 9.39 -3.16 17.07
C GLY A 233 9.54 -2.29 15.82
N VAL A 234 8.45 -1.86 15.22
CA VAL A 234 8.47 -0.95 14.07
C VAL A 234 9.23 0.34 14.41
N ARG A 235 8.89 1.03 15.52
CA ARG A 235 9.58 2.26 15.95
C ARG A 235 11.07 2.05 16.21
N ARG A 236 11.44 0.92 16.82
CA ARG A 236 12.85 0.56 17.03
C ARG A 236 13.61 0.47 15.70
N ASP A 237 13.01 -0.19 14.72
CA ASP A 237 13.68 -0.48 13.44
C ASP A 237 13.67 0.71 12.47
N LEU A 238 12.73 1.63 12.64
CA LEU A 238 12.71 2.93 11.96
C LEU A 238 13.77 3.90 12.54
N ALA A 239 14.19 3.70 13.79
CA ALA A 239 15.24 4.50 14.36
C ALA A 239 16.56 4.29 13.61
N GLY A 240 17.25 5.37 13.26
CA GLY A 240 18.53 5.33 12.55
C GLY A 240 18.40 5.08 11.04
N LEU A 241 17.25 5.35 10.44
CA LEU A 241 17.11 5.48 8.99
C LEU A 241 17.89 6.70 8.47
N PRO A 242 18.29 6.71 7.19
CA PRO A 242 18.96 7.87 6.56
C PRO A 242 18.13 9.14 6.64
N SER A 243 18.77 10.32 6.62
CA SER A 243 18.11 11.61 6.78
C SER A 243 17.13 11.98 5.66
N ASN A 244 17.22 11.35 4.50
CA ASN A 244 16.27 11.47 3.41
C ASN A 244 14.94 10.76 3.69
N VAL A 245 14.86 9.87 4.71
CA VAL A 245 13.64 9.19 5.14
C VAL A 245 13.06 9.94 6.35
N ARG A 246 11.96 10.64 6.13
CA ARG A 246 11.22 11.37 7.17
C ARG A 246 10.08 10.54 7.72
N ILE A 247 10.01 10.41 9.04
CA ILE A 247 8.94 9.69 9.72
C ILE A 247 7.94 10.67 10.31
N ARG A 248 6.65 10.38 10.17
CA ARG A 248 5.55 11.09 10.82
C ARG A 248 4.61 10.09 11.48
N GLU A 249 4.21 10.37 12.69
CA GLU A 249 3.12 9.66 13.37
C GLU A 249 1.81 10.37 13.09
N LEU A 250 0.75 9.60 12.82
CA LEU A 250 -0.59 10.10 12.61
C LEU A 250 -1.54 9.43 13.64
N ASP A 251 -2.39 10.23 14.25
CA ASP A 251 -3.40 9.73 15.19
C ASP A 251 -4.57 9.08 14.44
N ALA A 252 -4.30 7.91 13.91
CA ALA A 252 -5.19 7.08 13.11
C ALA A 252 -4.83 5.60 13.29
N GLY A 253 -5.70 4.72 12.81
CA GLY A 253 -5.41 3.31 12.58
C GLY A 253 -4.73 3.06 11.23
N HIS A 254 -4.68 1.78 10.83
CA HIS A 254 -4.12 1.37 9.53
C HIS A 254 -4.85 2.02 8.35
N ASP A 255 -6.18 2.17 8.45
CA ASP A 255 -7.02 2.74 7.40
C ASP A 255 -7.02 4.28 7.38
N MET A 256 -5.85 4.89 7.60
CA MET A 256 -5.67 6.34 7.73
C MET A 256 -6.22 7.16 6.57
N LEU A 257 -6.26 6.60 5.36
CA LEU A 257 -6.84 7.25 4.17
C LEU A 257 -8.35 7.50 4.32
N THR A 258 -9.04 6.63 5.05
CA THR A 258 -10.47 6.75 5.34
C THR A 258 -10.73 7.51 6.64
N GLU A 259 -9.88 7.31 7.65
CA GLU A 259 -10.06 7.89 8.99
C GLU A 259 -9.64 9.36 9.05
N ARG A 260 -8.57 9.74 8.32
CA ARG A 260 -7.93 11.08 8.37
C ARG A 260 -7.53 11.58 6.97
N PRO A 261 -8.42 11.58 5.97
CA PRO A 261 -8.06 11.91 4.60
C PRO A 261 -7.44 13.31 4.45
N GLU A 262 -7.97 14.30 5.16
CA GLU A 262 -7.48 15.69 5.09
C GLU A 262 -6.06 15.82 5.67
N GLU A 263 -5.78 15.14 6.81
CA GLU A 263 -4.46 15.17 7.44
C GLU A 263 -3.42 14.45 6.59
N VAL A 264 -3.79 13.31 6.00
CA VAL A 264 -2.92 12.58 5.06
C VAL A 264 -2.64 13.44 3.83
N ALA A 265 -3.67 14.06 3.24
CA ALA A 265 -3.52 14.95 2.09
C ALA A 265 -2.57 16.11 2.39
N ALA A 266 -2.71 16.75 3.55
CA ALA A 266 -1.85 17.85 3.98
C ALA A 266 -0.38 17.42 4.16
N LEU A 267 -0.13 16.26 4.78
CA LEU A 267 1.21 15.69 4.94
C LEU A 267 1.85 15.38 3.59
N MET A 268 1.10 14.75 2.69
CA MET A 268 1.56 14.42 1.34
C MET A 268 1.86 15.68 0.53
N ALA A 269 0.92 16.64 0.48
CA ALA A 269 1.09 17.88 -0.28
C ALA A 269 2.31 18.68 0.19
N ALA A 270 2.49 18.84 1.51
CA ALA A 270 3.64 19.54 2.07
C ALA A 270 4.98 18.83 1.74
N PHE A 271 4.98 17.50 1.73
CA PHE A 271 6.18 16.73 1.42
C PHE A 271 6.51 16.77 -0.09
N LEU A 272 5.52 16.61 -0.96
CA LEU A 272 5.69 16.64 -2.41
C LEU A 272 6.13 18.04 -2.88
N ALA A 273 5.53 19.10 -2.35
CA ALA A 273 5.93 20.48 -2.67
C ALA A 273 7.39 20.79 -2.28
N ALA A 274 7.92 20.14 -1.25
CA ALA A 274 9.31 20.26 -0.85
C ALA A 274 10.30 19.44 -1.69
N ASN A 275 9.79 18.53 -2.55
CA ASN A 275 10.58 17.60 -3.36
C ASN A 275 10.03 17.50 -4.79
N PRO A 276 10.05 18.61 -5.57
CA PRO A 276 9.52 18.62 -6.93
C PRO A 276 10.37 17.79 -7.88
N PRO A 277 9.80 17.23 -8.96
CA PRO A 277 10.56 16.57 -10.01
C PRO A 277 11.64 17.50 -10.59
N GLY A 278 12.86 16.99 -10.74
CA GLY A 278 14.00 17.76 -11.28
C GLY A 278 14.66 18.72 -10.27
N GLY A 279 14.23 18.74 -9.02
CA GLY A 279 14.93 19.41 -7.93
C GLY A 279 16.23 18.68 -7.61
N ALA A 280 17.38 19.36 -7.73
CA ALA A 280 18.64 18.80 -7.25
C ALA A 280 18.51 18.56 -5.73
N SER A 281 18.81 17.36 -5.26
CA SER A 281 18.97 17.10 -3.82
C SER A 281 19.96 18.09 -3.26
N PRO A 282 19.67 18.81 -2.17
CA PRO A 282 20.68 19.62 -1.51
C PRO A 282 21.84 18.71 -1.07
N ALA A 283 23.04 19.05 -1.51
CA ALA A 283 24.29 18.37 -1.22
C ALA A 283 24.62 18.35 0.28
#